data_c6776f2a341005760a6a59ec0c8c9a3b
#
_entry.id   c6776f2a341005760a6a59ec0c8c9a3b
#
_cell.length_a   1.000
_cell.length_b   1.000
_cell.length_c   1.000
_cell.angle_alpha   90.00
_cell.angle_beta   90.00
_cell.angle_gamma   90.00
#
_symmetry.space_group_name_H-M   'P 1'
#
loop_
_entity.id
_entity.type
_entity.pdbx_description
1 polymer ?
#
loop_
_entity_poly.entity_id
_entity_poly.type
_entity_poly.pdbx_seq_one_letter_code
_entity_poly.pdbx_strand_id
1 'polypeptide(L)'
;MRSVMKQIVTIILAALLFAACGNKEQQLQERAAALCRYIPDHQLNSESKPFMTADFYAVLDTMFNHLPEEERMDHEWLYYFVTGNGGTIPDFEVAGVEQSDDTHAMATIKVRQKWEDGSFAEDSEVEEHKLYMEKVDGQWLISDFDGHKEDCIRHLATNREKE
;
A
#
# COMPACT_ATOMS: atom_id res chain seq x y z
N MET A 1 0.89 19.59 -48.80
CA MET A 1 -0.18 19.71 -47.78
C MET A 1 -0.53 18.41 -47.09
N ARG A 2 -0.79 17.29 -47.78
CA ARG A 2 -1.16 15.99 -47.10
C ARG A 2 -0.09 15.40 -46.19
N SER A 3 1.21 15.63 -46.46
CA SER A 3 2.31 15.08 -45.61
C SER A 3 2.45 15.80 -44.27
N VAL A 4 2.35 17.12 -44.27
CA VAL A 4 2.45 17.95 -43.02
C VAL A 4 1.28 17.68 -42.06
N MET A 5 0.08 17.51 -42.61
CA MET A 5 -1.12 17.22 -41.82
C MET A 5 -1.03 15.84 -41.15
N LYS A 6 -0.45 14.83 -41.81
CA LYS A 6 -0.21 13.52 -41.18
C LYS A 6 0.81 13.59 -40.05
N GLN A 7 1.88 14.37 -40.19
CA GLN A 7 2.89 14.52 -39.14
C GLN A 7 2.32 15.27 -37.92
N ILE A 8 1.50 16.31 -38.13
CA ILE A 8 0.85 17.04 -37.02
C ILE A 8 -0.12 16.13 -36.25
N VAL A 9 -0.92 15.34 -36.94
CA VAL A 9 -1.85 14.37 -36.31
C VAL A 9 -1.09 13.33 -35.50
N THR A 10 0.03 12.80 -35.97
CA THR A 10 0.85 11.83 -35.28
C THR A 10 1.48 12.43 -34.02
N ILE A 11 1.96 13.67 -34.08
CA ILE A 11 2.55 14.36 -32.92
C ILE A 11 1.48 14.64 -31.83
N ILE A 12 0.29 15.06 -32.24
CA ILE A 12 -0.82 15.33 -31.31
C ILE A 12 -1.27 14.01 -30.66
N LEU A 13 -1.37 12.92 -31.40
CA LEU A 13 -1.74 11.62 -30.87
C LEU A 13 -0.70 11.08 -29.89
N ALA A 14 0.58 11.24 -30.21
CA ALA A 14 1.67 10.88 -29.29
C ALA A 14 1.64 11.71 -28.01
N ALA A 15 1.44 13.03 -28.10
CA ALA A 15 1.34 13.92 -26.94
C ALA A 15 0.14 13.57 -26.04
N LEU A 16 -1.00 13.18 -26.61
CA LEU A 16 -2.17 12.73 -25.85
C LEU A 16 -1.93 11.40 -25.14
N LEU A 17 -1.17 10.48 -25.74
CA LEU A 17 -0.81 9.21 -25.10
C LEU A 17 0.14 9.42 -23.92
N PHE A 18 1.12 10.31 -24.02
CA PHE A 18 2.02 10.66 -22.92
C PHE A 18 1.29 11.36 -21.79
N ALA A 19 0.36 12.28 -22.08
CA ALA A 19 -0.45 12.96 -21.07
C ALA A 19 -1.39 11.97 -20.33
N ALA A 20 -1.92 10.98 -21.03
CA ALA A 20 -2.78 9.97 -20.42
C ALA A 20 -2.00 9.00 -19.52
N CYS A 21 -0.77 8.63 -19.88
CA CYS A 21 0.08 7.78 -19.04
C CYS A 21 0.54 8.52 -17.77
N GLY A 22 1.04 9.75 -17.89
CA GLY A 22 1.46 10.56 -16.73
C GLY A 22 0.32 10.81 -15.74
N ASN A 23 -0.90 11.00 -16.22
CA ASN A 23 -2.08 11.19 -15.37
C ASN A 23 -2.45 9.89 -14.60
N LYS A 24 -2.30 8.72 -15.22
CA LYS A 24 -2.59 7.44 -14.55
C LYS A 24 -1.57 7.13 -13.46
N GLU A 25 -0.29 7.31 -13.73
CA GLU A 25 0.78 7.09 -12.75
C GLU A 25 0.65 8.05 -11.57
N GLN A 26 0.40 9.33 -11.83
CA GLN A 26 0.18 10.32 -10.79
C GLN A 26 -1.04 9.98 -9.92
N GLN A 27 -2.16 9.57 -10.52
CA GLN A 27 -3.35 9.16 -9.77
C GLN A 27 -3.07 7.94 -8.89
N LEU A 28 -2.31 6.97 -9.38
CA LEU A 28 -1.91 5.79 -8.61
C LEU A 28 -1.00 6.16 -7.44
N GLN A 29 -0.03 7.04 -7.67
CA GLN A 29 0.86 7.56 -6.63
C GLN A 29 0.09 8.34 -5.54
N GLU A 30 -0.83 9.21 -5.93
CA GLU A 30 -1.69 9.96 -5.02
C GLU A 30 -2.58 9.00 -4.20
N ARG A 31 -3.09 7.93 -4.82
CA ARG A 31 -3.90 6.92 -4.14
C ARG A 31 -3.06 6.12 -3.13
N ALA A 32 -1.88 5.65 -3.52
CA ALA A 32 -0.96 4.97 -2.61
C ALA A 32 -0.60 5.85 -1.41
N ALA A 33 -0.27 7.12 -1.64
CA ALA A 33 0.02 8.08 -0.58
C ALA A 33 -1.17 8.33 0.36
N ALA A 34 -2.40 8.33 -0.16
CA ALA A 34 -3.60 8.47 0.66
C ALA A 34 -3.84 7.25 1.54
N LEU A 35 -3.66 6.04 0.99
CA LEU A 35 -3.77 4.78 1.73
C LEU A 35 -2.72 4.69 2.84
N CYS A 36 -1.46 5.01 2.54
CA CYS A 36 -0.36 5.00 3.52
C CYS A 36 -0.58 5.98 4.69
N ARG A 37 -1.23 7.11 4.46
CA ARG A 37 -1.56 8.07 5.53
C ARG A 37 -2.75 7.63 6.37
N TYR A 38 -3.77 7.06 5.72
CA TYR A 38 -5.00 6.68 6.43
C TYR A 38 -4.76 5.57 7.45
N ILE A 39 -4.08 4.49 7.07
CA ILE A 39 -3.96 3.29 7.89
C ILE A 39 -3.26 3.55 9.23
N PRO A 40 -2.06 4.15 9.27
CA PRO A 40 -1.36 4.44 10.53
C PRO A 40 -2.12 5.38 11.47
N ASP A 41 -2.81 6.38 10.92
CA ASP A 41 -3.55 7.38 11.70
C ASP A 41 -4.82 6.80 12.36
N HIS A 42 -5.41 5.77 11.75
CA HIS A 42 -6.73 5.25 12.15
C HIS A 42 -6.70 3.83 12.68
N GLN A 43 -5.56 3.16 12.63
CA GLN A 43 -5.38 1.75 12.99
C GLN A 43 -6.26 0.81 12.13
N LEU A 44 -6.14 -0.49 12.35
CA LEU A 44 -6.96 -1.47 11.66
C LEU A 44 -8.33 -1.60 12.32
N ASN A 45 -9.35 -1.09 11.67
CA ASN A 45 -10.74 -1.17 12.11
C ASN A 45 -11.70 -1.26 10.90
N SER A 46 -13.01 -1.26 11.14
CA SER A 46 -14.00 -1.35 10.07
C SER A 46 -13.93 -0.19 9.04
N GLU A 47 -13.38 0.95 9.41
CA GLU A 47 -13.22 2.12 8.54
C GLU A 47 -12.03 1.94 7.58
N SER A 48 -11.12 1.03 7.89
CA SER A 48 -9.98 0.67 7.02
C SER A 48 -10.40 -0.19 5.82
N LYS A 49 -11.54 -0.89 5.89
CA LYS A 49 -12.05 -1.77 4.83
C LYS A 49 -12.08 -1.14 3.43
N PRO A 50 -12.51 0.12 3.24
CA PRO A 50 -12.56 0.73 1.92
C PRO A 50 -11.18 0.97 1.27
N PHE A 51 -10.10 0.79 2.01
CA PHE A 51 -8.73 0.98 1.53
C PHE A 51 -7.99 -0.31 1.20
N MET A 52 -8.54 -1.46 1.60
CA MET A 52 -7.93 -2.77 1.42
C MET A 52 -8.83 -3.69 0.60
N THR A 53 -8.24 -4.69 -0.05
CA THR A 53 -9.01 -5.80 -0.60
C THR A 53 -9.67 -6.57 0.54
N ALA A 54 -10.84 -7.15 0.28
CA ALA A 54 -11.62 -7.81 1.32
C ALA A 54 -10.88 -8.97 1.99
N ASP A 55 -10.12 -9.73 1.21
CA ASP A 55 -9.32 -10.86 1.67
C ASP A 55 -8.10 -10.41 2.48
N PHE A 56 -7.40 -9.35 2.07
CA PHE A 56 -6.27 -8.82 2.85
C PHE A 56 -6.76 -8.24 4.18
N TYR A 57 -7.84 -7.45 4.15
CA TYR A 57 -8.44 -6.96 5.39
C TYR A 57 -8.84 -8.09 6.34
N ALA A 58 -9.50 -9.14 5.84
CA ALA A 58 -9.95 -10.26 6.67
C ALA A 58 -8.79 -11.02 7.33
N VAL A 59 -7.67 -11.18 6.62
CA VAL A 59 -6.45 -11.79 7.15
C VAL A 59 -5.86 -10.93 8.28
N LEU A 60 -5.70 -9.63 8.06
CA LEU A 60 -5.16 -8.71 9.06
C LEU A 60 -6.09 -8.58 10.28
N ASP A 61 -7.40 -8.46 10.06
CA ASP A 61 -8.41 -8.37 11.12
C ASP A 61 -8.37 -9.62 12.02
N THR A 62 -8.27 -10.81 11.42
CA THR A 62 -8.11 -12.04 12.18
C THR A 62 -6.80 -12.05 12.96
N MET A 63 -5.69 -11.70 12.32
CA MET A 63 -4.36 -11.75 12.91
C MET A 63 -4.21 -10.79 14.10
N PHE A 64 -4.68 -9.53 13.96
CA PHE A 64 -4.39 -8.48 14.92
C PHE A 64 -5.52 -8.20 15.91
N ASN A 65 -6.78 -8.52 15.55
CA ASN A 65 -7.93 -8.24 16.40
C ASN A 65 -8.55 -9.49 17.06
N HIS A 66 -8.28 -10.69 16.52
CA HIS A 66 -8.92 -11.91 17.00
C HIS A 66 -7.95 -12.96 17.56
N LEU A 67 -6.66 -12.90 17.26
CA LEU A 67 -5.67 -13.75 17.91
C LEU A 67 -5.14 -13.13 19.22
N PRO A 68 -4.85 -13.93 20.24
CA PRO A 68 -4.05 -13.52 21.39
C PRO A 68 -2.70 -12.93 20.93
N GLU A 69 -2.15 -11.99 21.71
CA GLU A 69 -0.92 -11.30 21.33
C GLU A 69 0.25 -12.27 21.11
N GLU A 70 0.38 -13.28 21.97
CA GLU A 70 1.39 -14.31 21.89
C GLU A 70 1.28 -15.26 20.68
N GLU A 71 0.14 -15.27 20.01
CA GLU A 71 -0.12 -16.07 18.81
C GLU A 71 -0.02 -15.27 17.52
N ARG A 72 0.20 -13.93 17.60
CA ARG A 72 0.37 -13.08 16.42
C ARG A 72 1.73 -13.30 15.77
N MET A 73 1.79 -13.07 14.47
CA MET A 73 3.06 -13.08 13.77
C MET A 73 3.93 -11.90 14.20
N ASP A 74 5.22 -12.17 14.36
CA ASP A 74 6.25 -11.16 14.61
C ASP A 74 6.75 -10.59 13.26
N HIS A 75 5.93 -9.75 12.66
CA HIS A 75 6.29 -8.95 11.49
C HIS A 75 6.22 -7.48 11.87
N GLU A 76 7.34 -6.95 12.34
CA GLU A 76 7.44 -5.63 12.95
C GLU A 76 6.80 -4.53 12.11
N TRP A 77 7.19 -4.40 10.83
CA TRP A 77 6.65 -3.35 9.98
C TRP A 77 5.18 -3.55 9.61
N LEU A 78 4.72 -4.78 9.44
CA LEU A 78 3.30 -5.06 9.21
C LEU A 78 2.49 -4.69 10.45
N TYR A 79 3.00 -5.01 11.65
CA TYR A 79 2.37 -4.62 12.90
C TYR A 79 2.26 -3.09 13.02
N TYR A 80 3.34 -2.35 12.77
CA TYR A 80 3.32 -0.89 12.83
C TYR A 80 2.43 -0.27 11.77
N PHE A 81 2.36 -0.85 10.57
CA PHE A 81 1.49 -0.41 9.50
C PHE A 81 0.00 -0.46 9.88
N VAL A 82 -0.44 -1.50 10.61
CA VAL A 82 -1.86 -1.71 10.94
C VAL A 82 -2.28 -1.18 12.31
N THR A 83 -1.36 -1.04 13.28
CA THR A 83 -1.70 -0.67 14.66
C THR A 83 -1.16 0.69 15.09
N GLY A 84 -0.19 1.24 14.36
CA GLY A 84 0.67 2.29 14.89
C GLY A 84 1.54 1.76 16.04
N ASN A 85 2.62 2.45 16.37
CA ASN A 85 3.48 2.06 17.48
C ASN A 85 3.29 3.03 18.64
N GLY A 86 3.10 2.52 19.85
CA GLY A 86 2.93 3.33 21.05
C GLY A 86 4.12 4.26 21.32
N GLY A 87 4.03 5.52 20.89
CA GLY A 87 5.07 6.54 21.04
C GLY A 87 5.73 6.96 19.73
N THR A 88 5.80 6.11 18.72
CA THR A 88 6.23 6.48 17.37
C THR A 88 5.17 6.11 16.34
N ILE A 89 5.12 6.88 15.25
CA ILE A 89 4.22 6.68 14.13
C ILE A 89 5.07 6.44 12.89
N PRO A 90 4.77 5.42 12.07
CA PRO A 90 5.46 5.25 10.80
C PRO A 90 5.13 6.41 9.86
N ASP A 91 6.17 7.07 9.36
CA ASP A 91 6.06 8.13 8.35
C ASP A 91 6.31 7.52 6.97
N PHE A 92 5.30 7.51 6.12
CA PHE A 92 5.32 6.88 4.81
C PHE A 92 5.52 7.91 3.70
N GLU A 93 6.50 7.68 2.85
CA GLU A 93 6.72 8.41 1.61
C GLU A 93 6.61 7.46 0.42
N VAL A 94 5.77 7.78 -0.57
CA VAL A 94 5.71 7.01 -1.82
C VAL A 94 6.87 7.41 -2.71
N ALA A 95 7.85 6.52 -2.86
CA ALA A 95 9.04 6.74 -3.68
C ALA A 95 8.78 6.50 -5.18
N GLY A 96 7.83 5.63 -5.52
CA GLY A 96 7.46 5.34 -6.88
C GLY A 96 6.28 4.38 -6.96
N VAL A 97 5.72 4.25 -8.16
CA VAL A 97 4.64 3.29 -8.46
C VAL A 97 4.92 2.61 -9.78
N GLU A 98 4.65 1.32 -9.84
CA GLU A 98 4.76 0.49 -11.04
C GLU A 98 3.43 -0.22 -11.27
N GLN A 99 2.83 -0.02 -12.42
CA GLN A 99 1.63 -0.73 -12.83
C GLN A 99 2.01 -1.95 -13.66
N SER A 100 1.70 -3.15 -13.16
CA SER A 100 2.02 -4.41 -13.84
C SER A 100 1.03 -4.71 -14.96
N ASP A 101 -0.25 -4.40 -14.75
CA ASP A 101 -1.34 -4.56 -15.71
C ASP A 101 -2.49 -3.59 -15.39
N ASP A 102 -3.66 -3.76 -16.01
CA ASP A 102 -4.81 -2.87 -15.80
C ASP A 102 -5.43 -2.95 -14.39
N THR A 103 -5.08 -3.99 -13.63
CA THR A 103 -5.67 -4.31 -12.33
C THR A 103 -4.66 -4.45 -11.19
N HIS A 104 -3.36 -4.54 -11.48
CA HIS A 104 -2.33 -4.71 -10.48
C HIS A 104 -1.26 -3.63 -10.57
N ALA A 105 -0.86 -3.15 -9.40
CA ALA A 105 0.21 -2.17 -9.26
C ALA A 105 1.00 -2.43 -7.96
N MET A 106 2.19 -1.86 -7.91
CA MET A 106 3.05 -1.88 -6.73
C MET A 106 3.56 -0.47 -6.48
N ALA A 107 3.46 -0.01 -5.24
CA ALA A 107 4.13 1.20 -4.79
C ALA A 107 5.37 0.82 -3.96
N THR A 108 6.50 1.45 -4.25
CA THR A 108 7.65 1.45 -3.35
C THR A 108 7.44 2.58 -2.36
N ILE A 109 7.41 2.24 -1.09
CA ILE A 109 7.26 3.19 0.01
C ILE A 109 8.53 3.23 0.85
N LYS A 110 8.91 4.43 1.26
CA LYS A 110 9.95 4.65 2.26
C LYS A 110 9.28 4.87 3.60
N VAL A 111 9.75 4.18 4.60
CA VAL A 111 9.20 4.21 5.95
C VAL A 111 10.27 4.66 6.92
N ARG A 112 9.92 5.55 7.83
CA ARG A 112 10.78 6.00 8.91
C ARG A 112 9.93 6.25 10.16
N GLN A 113 10.46 5.90 11.33
CA GLN A 113 9.78 6.15 12.61
C GLN A 113 9.85 7.62 13.01
N LYS A 114 8.70 8.18 13.36
CA LYS A 114 8.51 9.56 13.79
C LYS A 114 7.80 9.62 15.13
N TRP A 115 8.26 10.48 16.05
CA TRP A 115 7.58 10.76 17.29
C TRP A 115 6.29 11.57 17.06
N GLU A 116 5.39 11.58 18.03
CA GLU A 116 4.15 12.38 17.96
C GLU A 116 4.40 13.89 17.78
N ASP A 117 5.54 14.42 18.26
CA ASP A 117 5.94 15.81 18.05
C ASP A 117 6.45 16.11 16.63
N GLY A 118 6.51 15.09 15.76
CA GLY A 118 6.94 15.16 14.37
C GLY A 118 8.46 15.04 14.18
N SER A 119 9.25 14.90 15.23
CA SER A 119 10.69 14.62 15.12
C SER A 119 10.93 13.16 14.77
N PHE A 120 12.02 12.88 14.03
CA PHE A 120 12.41 11.51 13.76
C PHE A 120 13.18 10.91 14.94
N ALA A 121 12.97 9.63 15.22
CA ALA A 121 13.78 8.90 16.20
C ALA A 121 15.25 8.89 15.77
N GLU A 122 16.18 9.13 16.70
CA GLU A 122 17.61 9.31 16.40
C GLU A 122 18.24 8.13 15.64
N ASP A 123 17.78 6.92 15.97
CA ASP A 123 18.29 5.67 15.38
C ASP A 123 17.37 5.11 14.27
N SER A 124 16.35 5.88 13.83
CA SER A 124 15.46 5.39 12.78
C SER A 124 16.10 5.51 11.41
N GLU A 125 16.41 4.37 10.82
CA GLU A 125 16.81 4.27 9.42
C GLU A 125 15.59 4.40 8.50
N VAL A 126 15.83 4.78 7.24
CA VAL A 126 14.81 4.75 6.20
C VAL A 126 14.80 3.37 5.59
N GLU A 127 13.69 2.67 5.70
CA GLU A 127 13.50 1.35 5.09
C GLU A 127 12.60 1.44 3.86
N GLU A 128 12.84 0.58 2.88
CA GLU A 128 12.00 0.49 1.68
C GLU A 128 11.13 -0.75 1.74
N HIS A 129 9.82 -0.54 1.57
CA HIS A 129 8.81 -1.59 1.57
C HIS A 129 7.96 -1.54 0.30
N LYS A 130 7.26 -2.62 0.02
CA LYS A 130 6.38 -2.76 -1.14
C LYS A 130 4.93 -2.84 -0.72
N LEU A 131 4.14 -1.92 -1.24
CA LEU A 131 2.70 -1.90 -1.10
C LEU A 131 2.08 -2.41 -2.40
N TYR A 132 1.52 -3.61 -2.36
CA TYR A 132 0.81 -4.17 -3.50
C TYR A 132 -0.62 -3.66 -3.53
N MET A 133 -1.09 -3.33 -4.71
CA MET A 133 -2.42 -2.81 -4.93
C MET A 133 -3.14 -3.55 -6.04
N GLU A 134 -4.42 -3.78 -5.84
CA GLU A 134 -5.33 -4.37 -6.81
C GLU A 134 -6.49 -3.42 -7.10
N LYS A 135 -6.93 -3.38 -8.36
CA LYS A 135 -8.05 -2.57 -8.78
C LYS A 135 -9.34 -3.36 -8.73
N VAL A 136 -10.18 -3.06 -7.75
CA VAL A 136 -11.49 -3.69 -7.53
C VAL A 136 -12.57 -2.64 -7.76
N ASP A 137 -13.55 -2.93 -8.62
CA ASP A 137 -14.66 -2.02 -8.97
C ASP A 137 -14.20 -0.60 -9.37
N GLY A 138 -13.03 -0.52 -10.06
CA GLY A 138 -12.46 0.72 -10.54
C GLY A 138 -11.64 1.50 -9.51
N GLN A 139 -11.52 1.01 -8.28
CA GLN A 139 -10.73 1.62 -7.21
C GLN A 139 -9.48 0.81 -6.90
N TRP A 140 -8.36 1.48 -6.69
CA TRP A 140 -7.13 0.85 -6.22
C TRP A 140 -7.20 0.63 -4.71
N LEU A 141 -7.02 -0.62 -4.29
CA LEU A 141 -7.04 -1.07 -2.89
C LEU A 141 -5.71 -1.74 -2.56
N ILE A 142 -5.29 -1.68 -1.30
CA ILE A 142 -4.13 -2.42 -0.81
C ILE A 142 -4.50 -3.91 -0.79
N SER A 143 -3.70 -4.73 -1.45
CA SER A 143 -3.88 -6.18 -1.52
C SER A 143 -2.83 -6.95 -0.72
N ASP A 144 -1.68 -6.34 -0.45
CA ASP A 144 -0.60 -6.94 0.34
C ASP A 144 0.43 -5.88 0.76
N PHE A 145 1.20 -6.18 1.80
CA PHE A 145 2.34 -5.42 2.28
C PHE A 145 3.55 -6.36 2.34
N ASP A 146 4.60 -6.07 1.56
CA ASP A 146 5.86 -6.85 1.46
C ASP A 146 5.69 -8.36 1.16
N GLY A 147 4.53 -8.81 0.70
CA GLY A 147 4.25 -10.24 0.50
C GLY A 147 3.84 -10.98 1.78
N HIS A 148 3.54 -10.26 2.86
CA HIS A 148 3.20 -10.87 4.15
C HIS A 148 1.81 -11.52 4.21
N LYS A 149 0.92 -11.22 3.28
CA LYS A 149 -0.42 -11.81 3.24
C LYS A 149 -0.40 -13.34 3.25
N GLU A 150 0.44 -13.93 2.41
CA GLU A 150 0.58 -15.38 2.33
C GLU A 150 1.17 -15.98 3.62
N ASP A 151 2.12 -15.28 4.24
CA ASP A 151 2.70 -15.69 5.53
C ASP A 151 1.66 -15.66 6.64
N CYS A 152 0.84 -14.61 6.70
CA CYS A 152 -0.29 -14.52 7.62
C CYS A 152 -1.30 -15.66 7.42
N ILE A 153 -1.66 -15.98 6.18
CA ILE A 153 -2.57 -17.09 5.86
C ILE A 153 -2.00 -18.41 6.37
N ARG A 154 -0.72 -18.68 6.13
CA ARG A 154 -0.05 -19.91 6.60
C ARG A 154 0.00 -19.99 8.13
N HIS A 155 0.29 -18.89 8.79
CA HIS A 155 0.31 -18.80 10.24
C HIS A 155 -1.08 -19.12 10.84
N LEU A 156 -2.14 -18.49 10.32
CA LEU A 156 -3.51 -18.73 10.74
C LEU A 156 -3.95 -20.20 10.51
N ALA A 157 -3.53 -20.82 9.42
CA ALA A 157 -3.81 -22.23 9.16
C ALA A 157 -3.14 -23.15 10.19
N THR A 158 -1.87 -22.88 10.53
CA THR A 158 -1.11 -23.69 11.51
C THR A 158 -1.69 -23.59 12.92
N ASN A 159 -2.23 -22.45 13.31
CA ASN A 159 -2.84 -22.27 14.63
C ASN A 159 -4.18 -23.00 14.75
N ARG A 160 -4.96 -23.08 13.67
CA ARG A 160 -6.22 -23.85 13.66
C ARG A 160 -6.04 -25.37 13.81
N GLU A 161 -4.89 -25.90 13.43
CA GLU A 161 -4.60 -27.34 13.56
C GLU A 161 -4.20 -27.74 15.00
N LYS A 162 -3.96 -26.75 15.88
CA LYS A 162 -3.57 -26.98 17.28
C LYS A 162 -4.76 -26.98 18.27
N GLU A 163 -5.94 -26.52 17.82
CA GLU A 163 -7.19 -26.53 18.58
C GLU A 163 -7.94 -27.88 18.41
#